data_7dd7d88ae591634fe63103eb643c7c46
#
_entry.id   7dd7d88ae591634fe63103eb643c7c46
#
_cell.length_a   1.000
_cell.length_b   1.000
_cell.length_c   1.000
_cell.angle_alpha   90.00
_cell.angle_beta   90.00
_cell.angle_gamma   90.00
#
_symmetry.space_group_name_H-M   'P 1'
#
loop_
_entity.id
_entity.type
_entity.pdbx_description
1 polymer ?
#
loop_
_entity_poly.entity_id
_entity_poly.type
_entity_poly.pdbx_seq_one_letter_code
_entity_poly.pdbx_strand_id
1 'polypeptide(L)'
;MCIRDRKYHLLLPRDEPVGGSLDYFQWTTILRTVSALTAYRHVYREAVKPWLVADLLILNRRMPRSLSACAHDLVRYLDHLAQASGRRGAAHRAAVAMAAELAGVHIDTLFAGGLHEQIVAYLAEINRLGALIGEQYLF
;
A
#
# COMPACT_ATOMS: atom_id res chain seq x y z
N MET A 1 3.39 -7.31 6.64
CA MET A 1 3.05 -8.71 6.32
C MET A 1 1.61 -9.09 6.67
N CYS A 2 1.10 -8.82 7.86
CA CYS A 2 -0.30 -9.18 8.23
C CYS A 2 -1.41 -8.50 7.41
N ILE A 3 -1.16 -7.34 6.83
CA ILE A 3 -2.11 -6.61 5.97
C ILE A 3 -2.32 -7.34 4.64
N ARG A 4 -1.31 -8.02 4.17
CA ARG A 4 -1.22 -8.68 2.87
C ARG A 4 -2.21 -9.85 2.74
N ASP A 5 -2.23 -10.74 3.71
CA ASP A 5 -2.97 -12.00 3.58
C ASP A 5 -4.45 -11.87 3.96
N ARG A 6 -4.79 -11.00 4.90
CA ARG A 6 -6.18 -10.80 5.35
C ARG A 6 -7.00 -9.90 4.42
N LYS A 7 -6.39 -8.89 3.80
CA LYS A 7 -7.07 -8.06 2.78
C LYS A 7 -7.50 -8.86 1.56
N TYR A 8 -6.69 -9.83 1.18
CA TYR A 8 -6.96 -10.66 0.02
C TYR A 8 -8.31 -11.36 0.09
N HIS A 9 -8.66 -11.93 1.24
CA HIS A 9 -9.94 -12.61 1.44
C HIS A 9 -11.14 -11.67 1.56
N LEU A 10 -10.92 -10.44 2.05
CA LEU A 10 -11.99 -9.45 2.24
C LEU A 10 -12.31 -8.63 0.99
N LEU A 11 -11.40 -8.60 0.03
CA LEU A 11 -11.55 -7.87 -1.24
C LEU A 11 -11.88 -8.78 -2.43
N LEU A 12 -12.26 -10.04 -2.19
CA LEU A 12 -12.72 -10.93 -3.24
C LEU A 12 -13.97 -10.36 -3.93
N PRO A 13 -14.13 -10.59 -5.24
CA PRO A 13 -15.33 -10.20 -5.99
C PRO A 13 -16.57 -10.74 -5.31
N ARG A 14 -17.58 -9.90 -5.13
CA ARG A 14 -18.85 -10.26 -4.51
C ARG A 14 -20.01 -9.80 -5.35
N ASP A 15 -21.06 -10.57 -5.30
CA ASP A 15 -22.35 -10.24 -5.91
C ASP A 15 -23.14 -9.18 -5.10
N GLU A 16 -22.56 -8.65 -4.02
CA GLU A 16 -23.18 -7.66 -3.15
C GLU A 16 -22.84 -6.22 -3.53
N PRO A 17 -23.78 -5.29 -3.41
CA PRO A 17 -23.56 -3.89 -3.74
C PRO A 17 -22.54 -3.25 -2.80
N VAL A 18 -21.61 -2.50 -3.37
CA VAL A 18 -20.61 -1.68 -2.64
C VAL A 18 -21.35 -0.64 -1.78
N GLY A 19 -21.08 -0.63 -0.47
CA GLY A 19 -21.67 0.32 0.48
C GLY A 19 -22.80 -0.24 1.35
N GLY A 20 -23.08 -1.55 1.29
CA GLY A 20 -24.02 -2.22 2.19
C GLY A 20 -23.48 -2.37 3.63
N SER A 21 -24.33 -2.81 4.57
CA SER A 21 -23.95 -2.98 5.98
C SER A 21 -22.80 -3.99 6.17
N LEU A 22 -22.80 -5.07 5.40
CA LEU A 22 -21.75 -6.09 5.42
C LEU A 22 -20.41 -5.51 4.94
N ASP A 23 -20.43 -4.72 3.88
CA ASP A 23 -19.27 -4.03 3.36
C ASP A 23 -18.68 -3.06 4.39
N TYR A 24 -19.50 -2.27 5.07
CA TYR A 24 -19.09 -1.40 6.18
C TYR A 24 -18.36 -2.17 7.29
N PHE A 25 -18.91 -3.29 7.74
CA PHE A 25 -18.29 -4.13 8.77
C PHE A 25 -16.93 -4.69 8.34
N GLN A 26 -16.81 -5.08 7.11
CA GLN A 26 -15.56 -5.64 6.57
C GLN A 26 -14.47 -4.58 6.44
N TRP A 27 -14.77 -3.42 5.92
CA TRP A 27 -13.82 -2.31 5.83
C TRP A 27 -13.40 -1.81 7.21
N THR A 28 -14.34 -1.76 8.16
CA THR A 28 -14.04 -1.45 9.56
C THR A 28 -13.13 -2.51 10.18
N THR A 29 -13.36 -3.78 9.87
CA THR A 29 -12.51 -4.88 10.34
C THR A 29 -11.10 -4.79 9.75
N ILE A 30 -10.96 -4.43 8.48
CA ILE A 30 -9.64 -4.17 7.87
C ILE A 30 -8.91 -3.05 8.64
N LEU A 31 -9.57 -1.92 8.87
CA LEU A 31 -8.98 -0.81 9.61
C LEU A 31 -8.55 -1.20 11.03
N ARG A 32 -9.35 -2.00 11.74
CA ARG A 32 -9.00 -2.53 13.07
C ARG A 32 -7.79 -3.46 13.02
N THR A 33 -7.77 -4.37 12.07
CA THR A 33 -6.68 -5.34 11.89
C THR A 33 -5.32 -4.67 11.68
N VAL A 34 -5.30 -3.54 10.98
CA VAL A 34 -4.07 -2.78 10.73
C VAL A 34 -3.87 -1.63 11.74
N SER A 35 -4.68 -1.57 12.79
CA SER A 35 -4.66 -0.50 13.82
C SER A 35 -4.79 0.90 13.23
N ALA A 36 -5.56 1.06 12.17
CA ALA A 36 -5.73 2.31 11.42
C ALA A 36 -7.08 3.00 11.64
N LEU A 37 -8.00 2.42 12.43
CA LEU A 37 -9.35 2.97 12.60
C LEU A 37 -9.34 4.37 13.23
N THR A 38 -8.49 4.58 14.23
CA THR A 38 -8.34 5.90 14.87
C THR A 38 -7.77 6.92 13.89
N ALA A 39 -6.72 6.54 13.15
CA ALA A 39 -6.15 7.38 12.11
C ALA A 39 -7.18 7.74 11.02
N TYR A 40 -7.98 6.77 10.58
CA TYR A 40 -9.07 7.02 9.64
C TYR A 40 -10.03 8.10 10.14
N ARG A 41 -10.50 7.98 11.38
CA ARG A 41 -11.43 8.95 11.99
C ARG A 41 -10.83 10.35 12.12
N HIS A 42 -9.53 10.46 12.39
CA HIS A 42 -8.83 11.74 12.44
C HIS A 42 -8.67 12.39 11.08
N VAL A 43 -8.39 11.61 10.05
CA VAL A 43 -8.12 12.13 8.70
C VAL A 43 -9.41 12.53 7.99
N TYR A 44 -10.40 11.63 7.96
CA TYR A 44 -11.58 11.84 7.10
C TYR A 44 -12.80 12.36 7.86
N ARG A 45 -12.92 12.09 9.16
CA ARG A 45 -14.05 12.52 10.01
C ARG A 45 -15.43 12.12 9.45
N GLU A 46 -15.47 11.06 8.67
CA GLU A 46 -16.64 10.52 8.00
C GLU A 46 -16.86 9.05 8.35
N ALA A 47 -18.04 8.53 7.98
CA ALA A 47 -18.31 7.10 8.02
C ALA A 47 -17.32 6.31 7.15
N VAL A 48 -17.08 5.05 7.51
CA VAL A 48 -16.14 4.21 6.79
C VAL A 48 -16.65 3.95 5.37
N LYS A 49 -15.87 4.38 4.39
CA LYS A 49 -16.12 4.22 2.95
C LYS A 49 -14.97 3.47 2.29
N PRO A 50 -15.23 2.51 1.39
CA PRO A 50 -14.19 1.70 0.76
C PRO A 50 -13.04 2.50 0.14
N TRP A 51 -13.38 3.53 -0.63
CA TRP A 51 -12.37 4.36 -1.31
C TRP A 51 -11.52 5.20 -0.34
N LEU A 52 -12.08 5.67 0.78
CA LEU A 52 -11.32 6.39 1.80
C LEU A 52 -10.40 5.45 2.60
N VAL A 53 -10.82 4.20 2.82
CA VAL A 53 -9.96 3.18 3.44
C VAL A 53 -8.80 2.83 2.50
N ALA A 54 -9.08 2.62 1.23
CA ALA A 54 -8.04 2.36 0.23
C ALA A 54 -7.08 3.55 0.08
N ASP A 55 -7.60 4.78 0.05
CA ASP A 55 -6.79 6.00 0.04
C ASP A 55 -5.85 6.05 1.25
N LEU A 56 -6.37 5.85 2.47
CA LEU A 56 -5.58 5.89 3.70
C LEU A 56 -4.45 4.85 3.70
N LEU A 57 -4.74 3.63 3.27
CA LEU A 57 -3.82 2.50 3.40
C LEU A 57 -2.86 2.37 2.21
N ILE A 58 -3.20 2.93 1.06
CA ILE A 58 -2.38 2.82 -0.16
C ILE A 58 -1.70 4.15 -0.48
N LEU A 59 -2.45 5.24 -0.60
CA LEU A 59 -1.98 6.49 -1.19
C LEU A 59 -1.57 7.56 -0.18
N ASN A 60 -2.16 7.57 1.02
CA ASN A 60 -1.98 8.66 1.97
C ASN A 60 -0.58 8.63 2.61
N ARG A 61 0.29 9.55 2.23
CA ARG A 61 1.67 9.68 2.74
C ARG A 61 1.76 10.08 4.22
N ARG A 62 0.71 10.65 4.78
CA ARG A 62 0.67 10.99 6.21
C ARG A 62 0.39 9.78 7.11
N MET A 63 -0.14 8.71 6.54
CA MET A 63 -0.31 7.44 7.24
C MET A 63 0.99 6.65 7.18
N PRO A 64 1.73 6.48 8.30
CA PRO A 64 3.07 5.87 8.28
C PRO A 64 3.10 4.42 7.76
N ARG A 65 1.95 3.74 7.80
CA ARG A 65 1.80 2.34 7.34
C ARG A 65 1.13 2.23 5.98
N SER A 66 0.91 3.34 5.28
CA SER A 66 0.42 3.28 3.91
C SER A 66 1.51 2.76 2.97
N LEU A 67 1.09 2.18 1.85
CA LEU A 67 2.03 1.71 0.84
C LEU A 67 2.89 2.85 0.30
N SER A 68 2.29 4.00 0.05
CA SER A 68 3.01 5.20 -0.44
C SER A 68 4.04 5.73 0.57
N ALA A 69 3.71 5.78 1.86
CA ALA A 69 4.66 6.20 2.90
C ALA A 69 5.82 5.20 3.02
N CYS A 70 5.51 3.90 3.03
CA CYS A 70 6.54 2.86 3.09
C CYS A 70 7.47 2.87 1.88
N ALA A 71 6.94 3.06 0.67
CA ALA A 71 7.74 3.16 -0.55
C ALA A 71 8.69 4.37 -0.50
N HIS A 72 8.20 5.50 -0.02
CA HIS A 72 9.00 6.71 0.14
C HIS A 72 10.11 6.55 1.19
N ASP A 73 9.81 5.96 2.34
CA ASP A 73 10.81 5.67 3.36
C ASP A 73 11.86 4.68 2.86
N LEU A 74 11.45 3.69 2.08
CA LEU A 74 12.37 2.74 1.48
C LEU A 74 13.35 3.41 0.51
N VAL A 75 12.89 4.33 -0.32
CA VAL A 75 13.76 5.14 -1.18
C VAL A 75 14.78 5.90 -0.33
N ARG A 76 14.33 6.54 0.73
CA ARG A 76 15.23 7.28 1.64
C ARG A 76 16.27 6.38 2.28
N TYR A 77 15.91 5.18 2.73
CA TYR A 77 16.89 4.24 3.29
C TYR A 77 17.89 3.73 2.24
N LEU A 78 17.41 3.44 1.04
CA LEU A 78 18.29 3.02 -0.07
C LEU A 78 19.20 4.16 -0.56
N ASP A 79 18.77 5.42 -0.48
CA ASP A 79 19.61 6.59 -0.71
C ASP A 79 20.76 6.65 0.31
N HIS A 80 20.47 6.44 1.60
CA HIS A 80 21.51 6.41 2.64
C HIS A 80 22.51 5.28 2.41
N LEU A 81 22.03 4.08 2.05
CA LEU A 81 22.90 2.95 1.72
C LEU A 81 23.74 3.21 0.47
N ALA A 82 23.16 3.85 -0.54
CA ALA A 82 23.88 4.22 -1.76
C ALA A 82 24.97 5.25 -1.50
N GLN A 83 24.75 6.21 -0.61
CA GLN A 83 25.76 7.17 -0.17
C GLN A 83 26.91 6.48 0.56
N ALA A 84 26.59 5.52 1.45
CA ALA A 84 27.60 4.79 2.22
C ALA A 84 28.42 3.81 1.36
N SER A 85 27.77 3.15 0.38
CA SER A 85 28.41 2.14 -0.48
C SER A 85 28.94 2.68 -1.81
N GLY A 86 28.62 3.92 -2.15
CA GLY A 86 28.96 4.54 -3.44
C GLY A 86 28.22 3.95 -4.64
N ARG A 87 27.19 3.11 -4.42
CA ARG A 87 26.50 2.37 -5.49
C ARG A 87 24.98 2.59 -5.46
N ARG A 88 24.45 3.12 -6.56
CA ARG A 88 23.00 3.10 -6.85
C ARG A 88 22.70 1.89 -7.74
N GLY A 89 22.09 0.86 -7.16
CA GLY A 89 21.80 -0.40 -7.86
C GLY A 89 20.38 -0.54 -8.38
N ALA A 90 20.04 -1.76 -8.79
CA ALA A 90 18.72 -2.11 -9.30
C ALA A 90 17.61 -1.93 -8.24
N ALA A 91 17.89 -2.26 -6.99
CA ALA A 91 16.96 -2.08 -5.87
C ALA A 91 16.56 -0.61 -5.69
N HIS A 92 17.51 0.31 -5.76
CA HIS A 92 17.24 1.74 -5.65
C HIS A 92 16.33 2.25 -6.79
N ARG A 93 16.65 1.87 -8.04
CA ARG A 93 15.83 2.27 -9.20
C ARG A 93 14.42 1.72 -9.11
N ALA A 94 14.25 0.46 -8.70
CA ALA A 94 12.94 -0.15 -8.53
C ALA A 94 12.11 0.53 -7.43
N ALA A 95 12.72 0.89 -6.30
CA ALA A 95 12.06 1.61 -5.22
C ALA A 95 11.61 3.01 -5.65
N VAL A 96 12.44 3.74 -6.37
CA VAL A 96 12.10 5.07 -6.92
C VAL A 96 10.96 4.97 -7.92
N ALA A 97 10.97 3.97 -8.81
CA ALA A 97 9.89 3.74 -9.78
C ALA A 97 8.55 3.46 -9.08
N MET A 98 8.54 2.59 -8.07
CA MET A 98 7.35 2.27 -7.28
C MET A 98 6.81 3.51 -6.54
N ALA A 99 7.69 4.28 -5.90
CA ALA A 99 7.29 5.51 -5.20
C ALA A 99 6.71 6.56 -6.15
N ALA A 100 7.28 6.71 -7.34
CA ALA A 100 6.79 7.63 -8.38
C ALA A 100 5.44 7.19 -8.94
N GLU A 101 5.25 5.90 -9.18
CA GLU A 101 3.96 5.34 -9.61
C GLU A 101 2.87 5.63 -8.58
N LEU A 102 3.10 5.31 -7.32
CA LEU A 102 2.14 5.56 -6.23
C LEU A 102 1.82 7.05 -6.03
N ALA A 103 2.77 7.93 -6.30
CA ALA A 103 2.55 9.38 -6.23
C ALA A 103 1.64 9.91 -7.35
N GLY A 104 1.60 9.23 -8.49
CA GLY A 104 0.78 9.61 -9.66
C GLY A 104 -0.60 8.94 -9.73
N VAL A 105 -0.89 7.98 -8.86
CA VAL A 105 -2.15 7.22 -8.89
C VAL A 105 -3.25 7.95 -8.13
N HIS A 106 -4.43 8.05 -8.74
CA HIS A 106 -5.65 8.52 -8.11
C HIS A 106 -6.51 7.36 -7.64
N ILE A 107 -7.27 7.56 -6.55
CA ILE A 107 -8.12 6.54 -5.96
C ILE A 107 -9.16 5.99 -6.95
N ASP A 108 -9.73 6.84 -7.77
CA ASP A 108 -10.72 6.44 -8.80
C ASP A 108 -10.11 5.47 -9.82
N THR A 109 -8.84 5.67 -10.18
CA THR A 109 -8.11 4.78 -11.09
C THR A 109 -7.87 3.41 -10.48
N LEU A 110 -7.58 3.36 -9.16
CA LEU A 110 -7.41 2.10 -8.44
C LEU A 110 -8.68 1.25 -8.44
N PHE A 111 -9.85 1.90 -8.27
CA PHE A 111 -11.12 1.19 -8.29
C PHE A 111 -11.57 0.83 -9.70
N ALA A 112 -11.35 1.69 -10.68
CA ALA A 112 -11.70 1.43 -12.08
C ALA A 112 -10.90 0.26 -12.68
N GLY A 113 -9.64 0.10 -12.30
CA GLY A 113 -8.76 -1.00 -12.72
C GLY A 113 -8.93 -2.30 -11.92
N GLY A 114 -9.81 -2.31 -10.92
CA GLY A 114 -9.97 -3.42 -9.97
C GLY A 114 -8.96 -3.34 -8.82
N LEU A 115 -9.46 -3.03 -7.63
CA LEU A 115 -8.61 -2.86 -6.43
C LEU A 115 -7.85 -4.15 -6.10
N HIS A 116 -8.48 -5.30 -6.29
CA HIS A 116 -7.85 -6.60 -6.06
C HIS A 116 -6.64 -6.82 -6.97
N GLU A 117 -6.80 -6.59 -8.27
CA GLU A 117 -5.76 -6.73 -9.30
C GLU A 117 -4.58 -5.79 -9.01
N GLN A 118 -4.87 -4.57 -8.61
CA GLN A 118 -3.84 -3.59 -8.22
C GLN A 118 -3.07 -4.03 -6.97
N ILE A 119 -3.75 -4.57 -5.96
CA ILE A 119 -3.08 -5.09 -4.76
C ILE A 119 -2.17 -6.27 -5.10
N VAL A 120 -2.62 -7.19 -5.97
CA VAL A 120 -1.80 -8.31 -6.45
C VAL A 120 -0.56 -7.81 -7.18
N ALA A 121 -0.70 -6.81 -8.05
CA ALA A 121 0.43 -6.21 -8.76
C ALA A 121 1.44 -5.57 -7.78
N TYR A 122 0.99 -4.80 -6.80
CA TYR A 122 1.86 -4.23 -5.77
C TYR A 122 2.56 -5.28 -4.92
N LEU A 123 1.90 -6.39 -4.60
CA LEU A 123 2.52 -7.51 -3.89
C LEU A 123 3.65 -8.14 -4.69
N ALA A 124 3.47 -8.34 -6.00
CA ALA A 124 4.50 -8.85 -6.88
C ALA A 124 5.72 -7.90 -6.96
N GLU A 125 5.46 -6.59 -7.06
CA GLU A 125 6.52 -5.57 -7.07
C GLU A 125 7.29 -5.51 -5.75
N ILE A 126 6.62 -5.56 -4.60
CA ILE A 126 7.24 -5.58 -3.28
C ILE A 126 8.13 -6.82 -3.12
N ASN A 127 7.66 -7.98 -3.56
CA ASN A 127 8.45 -9.21 -3.50
C ASN A 127 9.69 -9.13 -4.39
N ARG A 128 9.54 -8.61 -5.62
CA ARG A 128 10.68 -8.37 -6.52
C ARG A 128 11.68 -7.39 -5.94
N LEU A 129 11.21 -6.29 -5.36
CA LEU A 129 12.06 -5.29 -4.72
C LEU A 129 12.83 -5.89 -3.53
N GLY A 130 12.17 -6.71 -2.70
CA GLY A 130 12.80 -7.43 -1.60
C GLY A 130 13.93 -8.36 -2.08
N ALA A 131 13.73 -9.08 -3.17
CA ALA A 131 14.76 -9.92 -3.79
C ALA A 131 15.97 -9.07 -4.27
N LEU A 132 15.72 -7.97 -4.97
CA LEU A 132 16.78 -7.07 -5.45
C LEU A 132 17.59 -6.46 -4.30
N ILE A 133 16.95 -6.11 -3.17
CA ILE A 133 17.64 -5.63 -1.98
C ILE A 133 18.53 -6.73 -1.40
N GLY A 134 17.99 -7.96 -1.29
CA GLY A 134 18.74 -9.12 -0.82
C GLY A 134 19.98 -9.39 -1.69
N GLU A 135 19.85 -9.41 -3.00
CA GLU A 135 20.94 -9.62 -3.95
C GLU A 135 22.00 -8.50 -3.88
N GLN A 136 21.56 -7.27 -3.70
CA GLN A 136 22.48 -6.12 -3.72
C GLN A 136 23.25 -5.91 -2.42
N TYR A 137 22.65 -6.20 -1.26
CA TYR A 137 23.18 -5.83 0.04
C TYR A 137 23.45 -6.99 1.01
N LEU A 138 22.83 -8.15 0.80
CA LEU A 138 22.98 -9.30 1.70
C LEU A 138 23.89 -10.41 1.13
N PHE A 139 24.15 -10.35 -0.13
CA PHE A 139 24.99 -11.29 -0.86
C PHE A 139 25.95 -10.52 -1.78
#